data_d6e207e8fa7bd408546c820ba34d0080
#
_entry.id   d6e207e8fa7bd408546c820ba34d0080
#
_cell.length_a   1.000
_cell.length_b   1.000
_cell.length_c   1.000
_cell.angle_alpha   90.00
_cell.angle_beta   90.00
_cell.angle_gamma   90.00
#
_symmetry.space_group_name_H-M   'P 1'
#
loop_
_entity.id
_entity.type
_entity.pdbx_description
1 polymer ?
#
loop_
_entity_poly.entity_id
_entity_poly.type
_entity_poly.pdbx_seq_one_letter_code
_entity_poly.pdbx_strand_id
1 'polypeptide(L)'
;MKLSYALIVGLSLTALPLHAAGLDDLTYATTDGEVTIRFCKSAATGKLVIPDTIEGNPVTSIEAGAFWECTSLTSITIPDSVTSIGGSAFAGCNSLTSIIIGNGVTSIGISAFYNCKSLTSITIPDSVTSIGGYAFSVCSNLTNVTIPDSVTSIGEAAFLSCTSLTSITIGDSVTSIGKGAFAGCTSLTSITIPEGVTSIGVGAFSSCSSLTSITIPDSVTSIGDAAFGGCTNLSSITFLGDAPTLGRDPFLGLPEGARVIAGTGAIGFGDWLSGLEVVYAEMEEPFQLEVQISRLEGDHIALGFPTAAGNTYSIQGSSDMRSWELLESGIVGAGDAIRRTFTINGRESFFRILKNGLDK
;
A
#
# COMPACT_ATOMS: atom_id res chain seq x y z
N MET A 1 48.69 -55.18 34.20
CA MET A 1 48.60 -54.03 33.32
C MET A 1 47.51 -54.38 32.32
N LYS A 2 46.26 -53.93 32.55
CA LYS A 2 45.13 -54.20 31.67
C LYS A 2 44.87 -52.91 30.86
N LEU A 3 45.09 -52.93 29.56
CA LEU A 3 44.65 -51.88 28.64
C LEU A 3 43.18 -52.04 28.31
N SER A 4 42.38 -51.06 28.74
CA SER A 4 40.99 -50.92 28.30
C SER A 4 40.96 -50.13 27.01
N TYR A 5 40.53 -50.71 25.91
CA TYR A 5 40.21 -50.02 24.69
C TYR A 5 38.79 -49.46 24.79
N ALA A 6 38.65 -48.15 24.80
CA ALA A 6 37.36 -47.50 24.65
C ALA A 6 37.01 -47.45 23.15
N LEU A 7 35.95 -48.13 22.76
CA LEU A 7 35.39 -48.07 21.39
C LEU A 7 34.59 -46.78 21.28
N ILE A 8 35.14 -45.78 20.60
CA ILE A 8 34.44 -44.58 20.22
C ILE A 8 33.64 -44.93 18.98
N VAL A 9 32.33 -45.21 19.16
CA VAL A 9 31.39 -45.29 18.05
C VAL A 9 31.08 -43.85 17.62
N GLY A 10 31.74 -43.38 16.59
CA GLY A 10 31.41 -42.14 15.93
C GLY A 10 30.08 -42.32 15.18
N LEU A 11 29.00 -41.79 15.76
CA LEU A 11 27.77 -41.56 14.99
C LEU A 11 28.09 -40.48 13.95
N SER A 12 28.40 -40.88 12.73
CA SER A 12 28.37 -39.96 11.61
C SER A 12 26.90 -39.63 11.36
N LEU A 13 26.47 -38.47 11.85
CA LEU A 13 25.22 -37.88 11.43
C LEU A 13 25.40 -37.48 9.95
N THR A 14 25.15 -38.40 9.03
CA THR A 14 25.01 -38.04 7.64
C THR A 14 23.79 -37.12 7.56
N ALA A 15 24.01 -35.82 7.47
CA ALA A 15 22.96 -34.91 7.06
C ALA A 15 22.40 -35.44 5.73
N LEU A 16 21.19 -35.95 5.76
CA LEU A 16 20.45 -36.25 4.55
C LEU A 16 20.51 -34.98 3.70
N PRO A 17 20.83 -35.07 2.40
CA PRO A 17 20.80 -33.90 1.55
C PRO A 17 19.41 -33.28 1.69
N LEU A 18 19.36 -32.00 2.07
CA LEU A 18 18.13 -31.25 2.12
C LEU A 18 17.56 -31.29 0.70
N HIS A 19 16.53 -32.10 0.50
CA HIS A 19 15.89 -32.22 -0.81
C HIS A 19 15.12 -30.93 -1.05
N ALA A 20 15.50 -30.15 -2.08
CA ALA A 20 14.73 -28.98 -2.46
C ALA A 20 13.32 -29.41 -2.86
N ALA A 21 12.31 -28.67 -2.40
CA ALA A 21 10.92 -28.98 -2.70
C ALA A 21 10.67 -29.06 -4.20
N GLY A 22 9.87 -30.03 -4.61
CA GLY A 22 9.56 -30.31 -6.00
C GLY A 22 8.14 -30.84 -6.20
N LEU A 23 7.84 -31.29 -7.43
CA LEU A 23 6.52 -31.81 -7.77
C LEU A 23 6.11 -33.00 -6.90
N ASP A 24 7.05 -33.85 -6.49
CA ASP A 24 6.81 -35.00 -5.61
C ASP A 24 6.31 -34.62 -4.23
N ASP A 25 6.50 -33.37 -3.82
CA ASP A 25 5.99 -32.86 -2.55
C ASP A 25 4.57 -32.30 -2.66
N LEU A 26 4.02 -32.22 -3.89
CA LEU A 26 2.69 -31.70 -4.16
C LEU A 26 1.68 -32.82 -4.37
N THR A 27 0.48 -32.62 -3.84
CA THR A 27 -0.71 -33.39 -4.20
C THR A 27 -1.62 -32.47 -5.03
N TYR A 28 -2.09 -32.95 -6.14
CA TYR A 28 -2.96 -32.19 -7.03
C TYR A 28 -4.11 -33.06 -7.56
N ALA A 29 -5.10 -32.41 -8.13
CA ALA A 29 -6.17 -33.08 -8.86
C ALA A 29 -6.35 -32.42 -10.21
N THR A 30 -6.63 -33.25 -11.22
CA THR A 30 -7.00 -32.78 -12.54
C THR A 30 -8.50 -32.97 -12.73
N THR A 31 -9.19 -31.88 -13.06
CA THR A 31 -10.63 -31.90 -13.36
C THR A 31 -10.86 -31.06 -14.61
N ASP A 32 -11.55 -31.60 -15.59
CA ASP A 32 -11.86 -30.94 -16.86
C ASP A 32 -10.62 -30.39 -17.61
N GLY A 33 -9.46 -31.05 -17.46
CA GLY A 33 -8.20 -30.64 -18.09
C GLY A 33 -7.46 -29.53 -17.35
N GLU A 34 -7.86 -29.16 -16.13
CA GLU A 34 -7.22 -28.17 -15.27
C GLU A 34 -6.68 -28.81 -14.00
N VAL A 35 -5.51 -28.36 -13.56
CA VAL A 35 -4.87 -28.85 -12.33
C VAL A 35 -5.08 -27.87 -11.20
N THR A 36 -5.53 -28.41 -10.07
CA THR A 36 -5.59 -27.72 -8.77
C THR A 36 -4.55 -28.32 -7.83
N ILE A 37 -3.66 -27.48 -7.28
CA ILE A 37 -2.75 -27.89 -6.20
C ILE A 37 -3.56 -27.96 -4.90
N ARG A 38 -3.58 -29.16 -4.28
CA ARG A 38 -4.42 -29.46 -3.10
C ARG A 38 -3.66 -29.48 -1.80
N PHE A 39 -2.44 -29.98 -1.84
CA PHE A 39 -1.65 -30.13 -0.63
C PHE A 39 -0.16 -30.18 -0.95
N CYS A 40 0.64 -29.57 -0.07
CA CYS A 40 2.09 -29.70 -0.05
C CYS A 40 2.52 -30.46 1.20
N LYS A 41 3.42 -31.42 1.04
CA LYS A 41 3.96 -32.16 2.19
C LYS A 41 4.69 -31.22 3.15
N SER A 42 4.44 -31.34 4.44
CA SER A 42 5.09 -30.51 5.48
C SER A 42 6.61 -30.67 5.54
N ALA A 43 7.14 -31.77 4.96
CA ALA A 43 8.57 -32.02 4.83
C ALA A 43 9.23 -31.29 3.65
N ALA A 44 8.46 -30.64 2.78
CA ALA A 44 8.95 -29.84 1.67
C ALA A 44 9.84 -28.68 2.19
N THR A 45 11.03 -28.52 1.62
CA THR A 45 12.00 -27.56 2.15
C THR A 45 12.61 -26.70 1.04
N GLY A 46 13.04 -25.49 1.41
CA GLY A 46 13.77 -24.61 0.51
C GLY A 46 12.88 -23.95 -0.54
N LYS A 47 13.37 -23.90 -1.78
CA LYS A 47 12.68 -23.25 -2.91
C LYS A 47 11.75 -24.23 -3.60
N LEU A 48 10.52 -23.81 -3.85
CA LEU A 48 9.54 -24.53 -4.68
C LEU A 48 9.15 -23.68 -5.89
N VAL A 49 9.18 -24.28 -7.07
CA VAL A 49 8.62 -23.71 -8.29
C VAL A 49 7.43 -24.58 -8.71
N ILE A 50 6.24 -24.02 -8.67
CA ILE A 50 5.04 -24.67 -9.20
C ILE A 50 5.12 -24.56 -10.73
N PRO A 51 5.07 -25.68 -11.47
CA PRO A 51 5.14 -25.63 -12.92
C PRO A 51 3.85 -25.08 -13.53
N ASP A 52 3.92 -24.50 -14.72
CA ASP A 52 2.75 -24.00 -15.46
C ASP A 52 1.77 -25.14 -15.84
N THR A 53 2.32 -26.35 -16.05
CA THR A 53 1.54 -27.54 -16.43
C THR A 53 2.00 -28.77 -15.66
N ILE A 54 1.08 -29.66 -15.36
CA ILE A 54 1.34 -31.00 -14.81
C ILE A 54 0.61 -32.03 -15.72
N GLU A 55 1.35 -33.02 -16.19
CA GLU A 55 0.83 -34.04 -17.11
C GLU A 55 0.13 -33.46 -18.35
N GLY A 56 0.63 -32.30 -18.84
CA GLY A 56 0.10 -31.61 -20.02
C GLY A 56 -1.13 -30.72 -19.73
N ASN A 57 -1.63 -30.71 -18.50
CA ASN A 57 -2.76 -29.86 -18.10
C ASN A 57 -2.27 -28.60 -17.35
N PRO A 58 -2.83 -27.40 -17.60
CA PRO A 58 -2.42 -26.17 -16.91
C PRO A 58 -2.74 -26.23 -15.43
N VAL A 59 -1.84 -25.70 -14.59
CA VAL A 59 -2.09 -25.47 -13.17
C VAL A 59 -2.85 -24.15 -13.02
N THR A 60 -4.14 -24.23 -12.70
CA THR A 60 -5.01 -23.04 -12.71
C THR A 60 -5.39 -22.54 -11.32
N SER A 61 -5.22 -23.36 -10.27
CA SER A 61 -5.61 -22.94 -8.92
C SER A 61 -4.77 -23.58 -7.81
N ILE A 62 -4.71 -22.87 -6.68
CA ILE A 62 -4.17 -23.36 -5.41
C ILE A 62 -5.33 -23.41 -4.43
N GLU A 63 -5.63 -24.62 -3.94
CA GLU A 63 -6.74 -24.87 -3.02
C GLU A 63 -6.54 -24.22 -1.65
N ALA A 64 -7.63 -24.04 -0.92
CA ALA A 64 -7.56 -23.54 0.46
C ALA A 64 -6.67 -24.44 1.32
N GLY A 65 -5.72 -23.84 2.06
CA GLY A 65 -4.79 -24.54 2.93
C GLY A 65 -3.74 -25.41 2.21
N ALA A 66 -3.58 -25.32 0.90
CA ALA A 66 -2.70 -26.21 0.13
C ALA A 66 -1.25 -26.25 0.65
N PHE A 67 -0.73 -25.16 1.18
CA PHE A 67 0.61 -25.04 1.78
C PHE A 67 0.54 -24.68 3.29
N TRP A 68 -0.59 -24.95 3.94
CA TRP A 68 -0.76 -24.60 5.35
C TRP A 68 0.35 -25.22 6.20
N GLU A 69 1.03 -24.36 7.00
CA GLU A 69 2.15 -24.74 7.87
C GLU A 69 3.31 -25.45 7.17
N CYS A 70 3.55 -25.20 5.89
CA CYS A 70 4.78 -25.61 5.22
C CYS A 70 5.96 -24.76 5.72
N THR A 71 6.34 -24.97 6.99
CA THR A 71 7.26 -24.11 7.75
C THR A 71 8.70 -24.14 7.28
N SER A 72 9.08 -25.05 6.39
CA SER A 72 10.45 -25.20 5.88
C SER A 72 10.63 -24.69 4.45
N LEU A 73 9.55 -24.25 3.77
CA LEU A 73 9.65 -23.58 2.47
C LEU A 73 10.19 -22.16 2.66
N THR A 74 11.19 -21.79 1.87
CA THR A 74 11.84 -20.47 1.96
C THR A 74 11.44 -19.54 0.82
N SER A 75 11.13 -20.08 -0.34
CA SER A 75 10.57 -19.31 -1.45
C SER A 75 9.63 -20.15 -2.31
N ILE A 76 8.62 -19.49 -2.89
CA ILE A 76 7.65 -20.12 -3.79
C ILE A 76 7.50 -19.27 -5.03
N THR A 77 7.43 -19.93 -6.20
CA THR A 77 7.04 -19.29 -7.46
C THR A 77 5.72 -19.90 -7.92
N ILE A 78 4.71 -19.05 -8.06
CA ILE A 78 3.39 -19.38 -8.60
C ILE A 78 3.38 -18.95 -10.07
N PRO A 79 3.04 -19.84 -11.01
CA PRO A 79 3.06 -19.53 -12.44
C PRO A 79 1.89 -18.63 -12.88
N ASP A 80 2.02 -18.02 -14.06
CA ASP A 80 1.01 -17.15 -14.65
C ASP A 80 -0.29 -17.87 -15.01
N SER A 81 -0.27 -19.20 -15.13
CA SER A 81 -1.46 -20.02 -15.37
C SER A 81 -2.42 -20.08 -14.18
N VAL A 82 -1.94 -19.81 -12.95
CA VAL A 82 -2.78 -19.81 -11.74
C VAL A 82 -3.64 -18.57 -11.70
N THR A 83 -4.95 -18.74 -11.55
CA THR A 83 -5.93 -17.65 -11.51
C THR A 83 -6.42 -17.32 -10.11
N SER A 84 -6.28 -18.26 -9.16
CA SER A 84 -6.77 -18.06 -7.79
C SER A 84 -5.87 -18.70 -6.73
N ILE A 85 -5.72 -17.99 -5.61
CA ILE A 85 -5.07 -18.45 -4.39
C ILE A 85 -6.15 -18.60 -3.32
N GLY A 86 -6.38 -19.84 -2.87
CA GLY A 86 -7.41 -20.18 -1.89
C GLY A 86 -7.17 -19.59 -0.50
N GLY A 87 -8.20 -19.64 0.34
CA GLY A 87 -8.10 -19.18 1.73
C GLY A 87 -7.06 -19.98 2.52
N SER A 88 -6.27 -19.30 3.37
CA SER A 88 -5.20 -19.92 4.17
C SER A 88 -4.17 -20.74 3.36
N ALA A 89 -4.09 -20.54 2.04
CA ALA A 89 -3.26 -21.38 1.16
C ALA A 89 -1.80 -21.48 1.64
N PHE A 90 -1.21 -20.41 2.13
CA PHE A 90 0.16 -20.33 2.66
C PHE A 90 0.21 -19.94 4.14
N ALA A 91 -0.91 -20.09 4.86
CA ALA A 91 -0.94 -19.67 6.26
C ALA A 91 0.08 -20.47 7.10
N GLY A 92 0.84 -19.77 7.94
CA GLY A 92 1.84 -20.38 8.80
C GLY A 92 3.13 -20.81 8.12
N CYS A 93 3.39 -20.43 6.87
CA CYS A 93 4.67 -20.65 6.17
C CYS A 93 5.76 -19.76 6.79
N ASN A 94 6.20 -20.08 8.01
CA ASN A 94 7.01 -19.18 8.83
C ASN A 94 8.44 -18.95 8.33
N SER A 95 8.98 -19.80 7.46
CA SER A 95 10.29 -19.61 6.82
C SER A 95 10.22 -18.97 5.42
N LEU A 96 9.02 -18.72 4.91
CA LEU A 96 8.83 -18.13 3.59
C LEU A 96 9.30 -16.68 3.60
N THR A 97 10.41 -16.41 2.95
CA THR A 97 11.02 -15.06 2.87
C THR A 97 10.57 -14.29 1.64
N SER A 98 10.24 -15.00 0.57
CA SER A 98 9.79 -14.42 -0.70
C SER A 98 8.79 -15.30 -1.41
N ILE A 99 7.88 -14.67 -2.14
CA ILE A 99 6.94 -15.33 -3.05
C ILE A 99 6.80 -14.52 -4.33
N ILE A 100 6.79 -15.22 -5.46
CA ILE A 100 6.46 -14.64 -6.76
C ILE A 100 5.06 -15.12 -7.10
N ILE A 101 4.16 -14.19 -7.32
CA ILE A 101 2.77 -14.45 -7.72
C ILE A 101 2.67 -14.17 -9.22
N GLY A 102 2.20 -15.15 -9.98
CA GLY A 102 2.01 -15.03 -11.42
C GLY A 102 0.94 -14.01 -11.80
N ASN A 103 1.07 -13.43 -12.98
CA ASN A 103 0.18 -12.37 -13.49
C ASN A 103 -1.23 -12.85 -13.87
N GLY A 104 -1.51 -14.16 -13.77
CA GLY A 104 -2.86 -14.72 -13.94
C GLY A 104 -3.73 -14.62 -12.69
N VAL A 105 -3.12 -14.42 -11.50
CA VAL A 105 -3.86 -14.41 -10.24
C VAL A 105 -4.77 -13.20 -10.14
N THR A 106 -6.08 -13.44 -10.01
CA THR A 106 -7.10 -12.39 -9.92
C THR A 106 -7.58 -12.14 -8.48
N SER A 107 -7.36 -13.10 -7.57
CA SER A 107 -7.80 -12.98 -6.18
C SER A 107 -6.83 -13.65 -5.20
N ILE A 108 -6.65 -12.99 -4.05
CA ILE A 108 -5.92 -13.52 -2.90
C ILE A 108 -6.96 -13.83 -1.81
N GLY A 109 -7.06 -15.10 -1.42
CA GLY A 109 -8.07 -15.59 -0.49
C GLY A 109 -7.93 -15.08 0.95
N ILE A 110 -8.97 -15.30 1.75
CA ILE A 110 -8.96 -14.97 3.19
C ILE A 110 -7.80 -15.69 3.87
N SER A 111 -7.00 -14.97 4.70
CA SER A 111 -5.85 -15.51 5.43
C SER A 111 -4.78 -16.18 4.55
N ALA A 112 -4.74 -15.91 3.24
CA ALA A 112 -3.89 -16.66 2.31
C ALA A 112 -2.41 -16.72 2.75
N PHE A 113 -1.87 -15.64 3.31
CA PHE A 113 -0.51 -15.52 3.85
C PHE A 113 -0.50 -15.21 5.35
N TYR A 114 -1.58 -15.58 6.06
CA TYR A 114 -1.65 -15.35 7.50
C TYR A 114 -0.44 -15.95 8.22
N ASN A 115 0.20 -15.15 9.11
CA ASN A 115 1.31 -15.61 9.95
C ASN A 115 2.55 -16.08 9.17
N CYS A 116 2.81 -15.54 7.96
CA CYS A 116 4.07 -15.72 7.23
C CYS A 116 5.14 -14.77 7.80
N LYS A 117 5.66 -15.09 8.99
CA LYS A 117 6.50 -14.17 9.78
C LYS A 117 7.80 -13.76 9.10
N SER A 118 8.39 -14.62 8.27
CA SER A 118 9.64 -14.32 7.58
C SER A 118 9.47 -13.59 6.25
N LEU A 119 8.23 -13.40 5.77
CA LEU A 119 7.98 -12.72 4.50
C LEU A 119 8.39 -11.24 4.62
N THR A 120 9.39 -10.85 3.82
CA THR A 120 9.95 -9.50 3.87
C THR A 120 9.37 -8.56 2.83
N SER A 121 8.98 -9.11 1.68
CA SER A 121 8.37 -8.38 0.58
C SER A 121 7.45 -9.27 -0.22
N ILE A 122 6.46 -8.65 -0.85
CA ILE A 122 5.55 -9.30 -1.79
C ILE A 122 5.18 -8.32 -2.89
N THR A 123 5.16 -8.81 -4.12
CA THR A 123 4.59 -8.07 -5.26
C THR A 123 3.21 -8.63 -5.54
N ILE A 124 2.20 -7.80 -5.45
CA ILE A 124 0.81 -8.13 -5.83
C ILE A 124 0.66 -7.73 -7.30
N PRO A 125 0.36 -8.69 -8.20
CA PRO A 125 0.21 -8.39 -9.63
C PRO A 125 -0.98 -7.48 -9.92
N ASP A 126 -0.90 -6.74 -11.03
CA ASP A 126 -1.98 -5.85 -11.50
C ASP A 126 -3.26 -6.61 -11.94
N SER A 127 -3.18 -7.92 -12.06
CA SER A 127 -4.34 -8.79 -12.29
C SER A 127 -5.22 -8.98 -11.04
N VAL A 128 -4.67 -8.74 -9.83
CA VAL A 128 -5.40 -8.95 -8.57
C VAL A 128 -6.43 -7.86 -8.37
N THR A 129 -7.71 -8.24 -8.25
CA THR A 129 -8.83 -7.32 -8.04
C THR A 129 -9.33 -7.30 -6.60
N SER A 130 -8.97 -8.32 -5.80
CA SER A 130 -9.40 -8.42 -4.40
C SER A 130 -8.36 -9.04 -3.48
N ILE A 131 -8.25 -8.47 -2.28
CA ILE A 131 -7.42 -8.98 -1.18
C ILE A 131 -8.36 -9.36 -0.05
N GLY A 132 -8.39 -10.64 0.30
CA GLY A 132 -9.25 -11.19 1.34
C GLY A 132 -8.91 -10.68 2.74
N GLY A 133 -9.86 -10.81 3.67
CA GLY A 133 -9.61 -10.49 5.07
C GLY A 133 -8.46 -11.32 5.65
N TYR A 134 -7.66 -10.73 6.52
CA TYR A 134 -6.49 -11.35 7.16
C TYR A 134 -5.41 -11.86 6.19
N ALA A 135 -5.45 -11.48 4.91
CA ALA A 135 -4.61 -12.08 3.87
C ALA A 135 -3.11 -12.04 4.22
N PHE A 136 -2.62 -10.96 4.80
CA PHE A 136 -1.23 -10.76 5.25
C PHE A 136 -1.11 -10.51 6.75
N SER A 137 -2.15 -10.84 7.53
CA SER A 137 -2.14 -10.62 8.98
C SER A 137 -0.97 -11.36 9.64
N VAL A 138 -0.29 -10.70 10.58
CA VAL A 138 0.86 -11.22 11.33
C VAL A 138 2.10 -11.54 10.43
N CYS A 139 2.20 -10.94 9.26
CA CYS A 139 3.45 -10.94 8.47
C CYS A 139 4.43 -9.92 9.08
N SER A 140 4.98 -10.27 10.25
CA SER A 140 5.69 -9.32 11.12
C SER A 140 6.99 -8.74 10.54
N ASN A 141 7.60 -9.37 9.53
CA ASN A 141 8.80 -8.87 8.86
C ASN A 141 8.52 -8.21 7.50
N LEU A 142 7.24 -8.11 7.10
CA LEU A 142 6.87 -7.44 5.86
C LEU A 142 7.15 -5.93 5.98
N THR A 143 8.00 -5.39 5.10
CA THR A 143 8.51 -4.01 5.23
C THR A 143 7.80 -3.02 4.33
N ASN A 144 7.40 -3.44 3.15
CA ASN A 144 6.69 -2.62 2.18
C ASN A 144 5.74 -3.47 1.32
N VAL A 145 4.66 -2.86 0.87
CA VAL A 145 3.69 -3.47 -0.04
C VAL A 145 3.16 -2.40 -0.99
N THR A 146 2.99 -2.77 -2.25
CA THR A 146 2.22 -1.99 -3.22
C THR A 146 0.94 -2.74 -3.52
N ILE A 147 -0.19 -2.10 -3.25
CA ILE A 147 -1.53 -2.56 -3.66
C ILE A 147 -1.82 -1.91 -5.00
N PRO A 148 -2.01 -2.70 -6.08
CA PRO A 148 -2.20 -2.16 -7.42
C PRO A 148 -3.57 -1.48 -7.61
N ASP A 149 -3.69 -0.66 -8.65
CA ASP A 149 -4.93 0.05 -8.99
C ASP A 149 -6.09 -0.87 -9.37
N SER A 150 -5.83 -2.11 -9.69
CA SER A 150 -6.86 -3.13 -9.94
C SER A 150 -7.66 -3.52 -8.69
N VAL A 151 -7.10 -3.29 -7.48
CA VAL A 151 -7.75 -3.64 -6.21
C VAL A 151 -8.75 -2.56 -5.83
N THR A 152 -10.00 -2.96 -5.57
CA THR A 152 -11.09 -2.02 -5.22
C THR A 152 -11.37 -1.91 -3.72
N SER A 153 -10.89 -2.89 -2.93
CA SER A 153 -11.09 -2.86 -1.48
C SER A 153 -9.99 -3.62 -0.74
N ILE A 154 -9.66 -3.16 0.46
CA ILE A 154 -8.75 -3.84 1.39
C ILE A 154 -9.60 -4.54 2.44
N GLY A 155 -9.47 -5.87 2.53
CA GLY A 155 -10.26 -6.72 3.43
C GLY A 155 -10.06 -6.43 4.92
N GLU A 156 -10.98 -6.95 5.77
CA GLU A 156 -10.83 -6.89 7.23
C GLU A 156 -9.48 -7.43 7.67
N ALA A 157 -8.75 -6.68 8.53
CA ALA A 157 -7.48 -7.08 9.12
C ALA A 157 -6.41 -7.59 8.11
N ALA A 158 -6.48 -7.14 6.85
CA ALA A 158 -5.63 -7.68 5.77
C ALA A 158 -4.14 -7.57 6.10
N PHE A 159 -3.70 -6.53 6.79
CA PHE A 159 -2.31 -6.30 7.24
C PHE A 159 -2.20 -6.14 8.77
N LEU A 160 -3.15 -6.71 9.52
CA LEU A 160 -3.13 -6.66 10.99
C LEU A 160 -1.79 -7.16 11.52
N SER A 161 -1.16 -6.38 12.42
CA SER A 161 0.11 -6.73 13.07
C SER A 161 1.28 -7.02 12.11
N CYS A 162 1.33 -6.35 10.96
CA CYS A 162 2.52 -6.24 10.13
C CYS A 162 3.50 -5.23 10.78
N THR A 163 4.14 -5.66 11.87
CA THR A 163 4.86 -4.75 12.79
C THR A 163 6.08 -4.07 12.18
N SER A 164 6.67 -4.64 11.13
CA SER A 164 7.80 -4.04 10.38
C SER A 164 7.39 -3.24 9.16
N LEU A 165 6.08 -3.13 8.87
CA LEU A 165 5.59 -2.39 7.70
C LEU A 165 5.86 -0.89 7.89
N THR A 166 6.79 -0.35 7.11
CA THR A 166 7.21 1.06 7.18
C THR A 166 6.47 1.94 6.18
N SER A 167 6.12 1.36 5.04
CA SER A 167 5.39 2.06 3.97
C SER A 167 4.45 1.12 3.24
N ILE A 168 3.35 1.67 2.76
CA ILE A 168 2.42 0.99 1.87
C ILE A 168 1.89 1.99 0.84
N THR A 169 1.87 1.56 -0.42
CA THR A 169 1.20 2.28 -1.49
C THR A 169 -0.15 1.64 -1.72
N ILE A 170 -1.20 2.44 -1.74
CA ILE A 170 -2.58 1.98 -1.99
C ILE A 170 -2.99 2.51 -3.36
N GLY A 171 -3.46 1.63 -4.24
CA GLY A 171 -3.92 1.99 -5.57
C GLY A 171 -5.16 2.89 -5.56
N ASP A 172 -5.29 3.74 -6.57
CA ASP A 172 -6.32 4.79 -6.63
C ASP A 172 -7.75 4.25 -6.79
N SER A 173 -7.92 2.99 -7.20
CA SER A 173 -9.25 2.36 -7.29
C SER A 173 -9.80 1.84 -5.95
N VAL A 174 -9.02 1.90 -4.87
CA VAL A 174 -9.50 1.47 -3.56
C VAL A 174 -10.55 2.44 -3.02
N THR A 175 -11.75 1.91 -2.75
CA THR A 175 -12.89 2.71 -2.26
C THR A 175 -13.16 2.56 -0.77
N SER A 176 -12.58 1.53 -0.14
CA SER A 176 -12.76 1.30 1.30
C SER A 176 -11.56 0.63 1.96
N ILE A 177 -11.27 1.05 3.18
CA ILE A 177 -10.26 0.43 4.06
C ILE A 177 -11.03 -0.36 5.12
N GLY A 178 -10.83 -1.68 5.14
CA GLY A 178 -11.55 -2.61 6.00
C GLY A 178 -11.27 -2.41 7.50
N LYS A 179 -12.13 -3.00 8.34
CA LYS A 179 -11.96 -3.03 9.79
C LYS A 179 -10.58 -3.61 10.15
N GLY A 180 -9.82 -2.89 10.99
CA GLY A 180 -8.50 -3.33 11.47
C GLY A 180 -7.46 -3.55 10.37
N ALA A 181 -7.67 -3.07 9.15
CA ALA A 181 -6.84 -3.41 7.97
C ALA A 181 -5.34 -3.24 8.23
N PHE A 182 -4.94 -2.20 8.95
CA PHE A 182 -3.56 -1.88 9.30
C PHE A 182 -3.33 -1.80 10.82
N ALA A 183 -4.24 -2.38 11.62
CA ALA A 183 -4.11 -2.31 13.07
C ALA A 183 -2.79 -2.97 13.53
N GLY A 184 -2.06 -2.32 14.44
CA GLY A 184 -0.78 -2.84 14.95
C GLY A 184 0.38 -2.79 13.96
N CYS A 185 0.28 -2.04 12.86
CA CYS A 185 1.42 -1.72 11.99
C CYS A 185 2.31 -0.68 12.69
N THR A 186 3.02 -1.11 13.73
CA THR A 186 3.72 -0.22 14.65
C THR A 186 4.88 0.56 14.05
N SER A 187 5.44 0.12 12.93
CA SER A 187 6.51 0.81 12.21
C SER A 187 6.01 1.71 11.08
N LEU A 188 4.70 1.77 10.80
CA LEU A 188 4.14 2.59 9.72
C LEU A 188 4.26 4.07 10.08
N THR A 189 5.11 4.78 9.33
CA THR A 189 5.42 6.20 9.59
C THR A 189 4.51 7.16 8.83
N SER A 190 4.08 6.75 7.65
CA SER A 190 3.18 7.53 6.78
C SER A 190 2.35 6.60 5.91
N ILE A 191 1.18 7.08 5.50
CA ILE A 191 0.31 6.42 4.55
C ILE A 191 -0.47 7.48 3.77
N THR A 192 -0.58 7.29 2.48
CA THR A 192 -1.48 8.09 1.64
C THR A 192 -2.78 7.34 1.46
N ILE A 193 -3.89 7.98 1.78
CA ILE A 193 -5.24 7.47 1.52
C ILE A 193 -5.67 7.99 0.16
N PRO A 194 -6.00 7.11 -0.81
CA PRO A 194 -6.43 7.54 -2.14
C PRO A 194 -7.73 8.35 -2.11
N GLU A 195 -7.86 9.25 -3.09
CA GLU A 195 -9.04 10.12 -3.27
C GLU A 195 -10.34 9.36 -3.57
N GLY A 196 -10.26 8.07 -3.91
CA GLY A 196 -11.43 7.20 -4.11
C GLY A 196 -12.01 6.62 -2.80
N VAL A 197 -11.28 6.72 -1.67
CA VAL A 197 -11.70 6.09 -0.41
C VAL A 197 -12.84 6.85 0.22
N THR A 198 -13.97 6.18 0.44
CA THR A 198 -15.18 6.77 1.05
C THR A 198 -15.33 6.42 2.53
N SER A 199 -14.68 5.35 2.99
CA SER A 199 -14.81 4.89 4.37
C SER A 199 -13.53 4.30 4.93
N ILE A 200 -13.25 4.61 6.20
CA ILE A 200 -12.17 4.03 7.01
C ILE A 200 -12.82 3.20 8.11
N GLY A 201 -12.53 1.90 8.14
CA GLY A 201 -13.18 0.93 9.01
C GLY A 201 -12.83 1.08 10.49
N VAL A 202 -13.58 0.38 11.35
CA VAL A 202 -13.32 0.28 12.80
C VAL A 202 -11.89 -0.18 13.05
N GLY A 203 -11.12 0.57 13.86
CA GLY A 203 -9.76 0.24 14.24
C GLY A 203 -8.77 0.12 13.06
N ALA A 204 -9.08 0.67 11.88
CA ALA A 204 -8.30 0.45 10.65
C ALA A 204 -6.80 0.73 10.82
N PHE A 205 -6.44 1.74 11.59
CA PHE A 205 -5.07 2.14 11.91
C PHE A 205 -4.77 2.09 13.42
N SER A 206 -5.58 1.35 14.19
CA SER A 206 -5.37 1.27 15.63
C SER A 206 -3.95 0.79 15.96
N SER A 207 -3.30 1.45 16.94
CA SER A 207 -1.94 1.11 17.37
C SER A 207 -0.85 1.24 16.29
N CYS A 208 -1.05 2.07 15.26
CA CYS A 208 0.02 2.49 14.36
C CYS A 208 0.90 3.54 15.07
N SER A 209 1.69 3.09 16.03
CA SER A 209 2.38 3.96 16.98
C SER A 209 3.48 4.85 16.38
N SER A 210 3.98 4.52 15.19
CA SER A 210 4.96 5.37 14.47
C SER A 210 4.33 6.37 13.51
N LEU A 211 3.01 6.31 13.29
CA LEU A 211 2.32 7.24 12.39
C LEU A 211 2.33 8.65 13.01
N THR A 212 2.87 9.63 12.30
CA THR A 212 3.04 11.00 12.83
C THR A 212 2.01 11.98 12.30
N SER A 213 1.56 11.77 11.08
CA SER A 213 0.54 12.59 10.42
C SER A 213 -0.29 11.75 9.46
N ILE A 214 -1.52 12.19 9.21
CA ILE A 214 -2.37 11.59 8.19
C ILE A 214 -3.20 12.67 7.51
N THR A 215 -3.37 12.52 6.19
CA THR A 215 -4.30 13.32 5.40
C THR A 215 -5.51 12.47 5.03
N ILE A 216 -6.69 12.98 5.37
CA ILE A 216 -7.98 12.37 5.05
C ILE A 216 -8.55 13.11 3.84
N PRO A 217 -8.70 12.45 2.69
CA PRO A 217 -9.24 13.07 1.49
C PRO A 217 -10.72 13.48 1.67
N ASP A 218 -11.18 14.37 0.81
CA ASP A 218 -12.55 14.90 0.83
C ASP A 218 -13.63 13.83 0.52
N SER A 219 -13.24 12.78 -0.17
CA SER A 219 -14.08 11.62 -0.45
C SER A 219 -14.49 10.83 0.80
N VAL A 220 -13.73 10.90 1.91
CA VAL A 220 -14.02 10.13 3.12
C VAL A 220 -15.21 10.70 3.87
N THR A 221 -16.31 9.96 3.88
CA THR A 221 -17.55 10.35 4.55
C THR A 221 -17.75 9.68 5.91
N SER A 222 -16.97 8.64 6.22
CA SER A 222 -17.07 7.94 7.51
C SER A 222 -15.75 7.39 8.02
N ILE A 223 -15.53 7.52 9.33
CA ILE A 223 -14.38 6.96 10.07
C ILE A 223 -14.95 6.14 11.23
N GLY A 224 -14.57 4.87 11.30
CA GLY A 224 -15.09 3.91 12.27
C GLY A 224 -14.59 4.10 13.70
N ASP A 225 -15.18 3.34 14.65
CA ASP A 225 -14.78 3.32 16.06
C ASP A 225 -13.27 3.05 16.19
N ALA A 226 -12.59 3.81 17.04
CA ALA A 226 -11.16 3.68 17.35
C ALA A 226 -10.25 3.57 16.11
N ALA A 227 -10.62 4.15 14.96
CA ALA A 227 -9.92 3.98 13.70
C ALA A 227 -8.42 4.33 13.80
N PHE A 228 -8.06 5.33 14.60
CA PHE A 228 -6.69 5.76 14.91
C PHE A 228 -6.35 5.60 16.40
N GLY A 229 -7.11 4.76 17.11
CA GLY A 229 -6.93 4.54 18.55
C GLY A 229 -5.52 4.04 18.86
N GLY A 230 -4.81 4.68 19.82
CA GLY A 230 -3.46 4.27 20.20
C GLY A 230 -2.35 4.63 19.21
N CYS A 231 -2.59 5.53 18.26
CA CYS A 231 -1.56 6.11 17.41
C CYS A 231 -0.77 7.17 18.22
N THR A 232 0.09 6.73 19.12
CA THR A 232 0.72 7.55 20.16
C THR A 232 1.66 8.64 19.66
N ASN A 233 2.02 8.65 18.37
CA ASN A 233 2.83 9.70 17.74
C ASN A 233 2.05 10.53 16.72
N LEU A 234 0.76 10.25 16.50
CA LEU A 234 -0.06 10.96 15.52
C LEU A 234 -0.43 12.36 16.06
N SER A 235 0.35 13.36 15.66
CA SER A 235 0.23 14.73 16.14
C SER A 235 -0.64 15.62 15.26
N SER A 236 -0.88 15.25 14.01
CA SER A 236 -1.72 16.02 13.09
C SER A 236 -2.59 15.13 12.20
N ILE A 237 -3.85 15.50 12.07
CA ILE A 237 -4.83 14.88 11.19
C ILE A 237 -5.38 15.99 10.30
N THR A 238 -5.07 15.93 9.01
CA THR A 238 -5.54 16.94 8.04
C THR A 238 -6.74 16.40 7.30
N PHE A 239 -7.83 17.15 7.29
CA PHE A 239 -9.01 16.86 6.48
C PHE A 239 -9.04 17.81 5.28
N LEU A 240 -9.16 17.26 4.07
CA LEU A 240 -9.26 18.04 2.83
C LEU A 240 -10.70 18.47 2.53
N GLY A 241 -11.69 17.78 3.08
CA GLY A 241 -13.11 18.05 2.95
C GLY A 241 -13.81 18.37 4.26
N ASP A 242 -15.12 18.23 4.26
CA ASP A 242 -15.98 18.40 5.44
C ASP A 242 -15.73 17.29 6.48
N ALA A 243 -16.18 17.52 7.71
CA ALA A 243 -16.06 16.53 8.77
C ALA A 243 -16.86 15.25 8.41
N PRO A 244 -16.20 14.08 8.39
CA PRO A 244 -16.89 12.82 8.16
C PRO A 244 -17.74 12.43 9.38
N THR A 245 -18.66 11.49 9.18
CA THR A 245 -19.30 10.81 10.32
C THR A 245 -18.27 10.02 11.10
N LEU A 246 -18.13 10.29 12.41
CA LEU A 246 -17.19 9.63 13.28
C LEU A 246 -17.86 8.54 14.11
N GLY A 247 -17.18 7.40 14.23
CA GLY A 247 -17.48 6.37 15.21
C GLY A 247 -17.10 6.79 16.63
N ARG A 248 -17.13 5.81 17.56
CA ARG A 248 -16.75 6.05 18.94
C ARG A 248 -15.23 6.15 19.07
N ASP A 249 -14.77 7.22 19.76
CA ASP A 249 -13.37 7.40 20.14
C ASP A 249 -12.34 7.15 19.00
N PRO A 250 -12.56 7.68 17.79
CA PRO A 250 -11.71 7.36 16.63
C PRO A 250 -10.25 7.77 16.83
N PHE A 251 -9.99 8.71 17.71
CA PHE A 251 -8.67 9.31 18.01
C PHE A 251 -8.23 9.07 19.45
N LEU A 252 -8.73 8.05 20.13
CA LEU A 252 -8.39 7.74 21.51
C LEU A 252 -6.89 7.43 21.67
N GLY A 253 -6.23 8.07 22.65
CA GLY A 253 -4.83 7.78 22.98
C GLY A 253 -3.81 8.39 22.02
N LEU A 254 -4.18 9.45 21.31
CA LEU A 254 -3.24 10.32 20.61
C LEU A 254 -2.36 11.10 21.58
N PRO A 255 -1.19 11.65 21.14
CA PRO A 255 -0.32 12.41 22.00
C PRO A 255 -0.98 13.72 22.45
N GLU A 256 -0.54 14.23 23.61
CA GLU A 256 -0.95 15.56 24.06
C GLU A 256 -0.57 16.63 23.02
N GLY A 257 -1.50 17.53 22.71
CA GLY A 257 -1.31 18.57 21.71
C GLY A 257 -1.54 18.09 20.25
N ALA A 258 -2.02 16.86 20.04
CA ALA A 258 -2.48 16.44 18.72
C ALA A 258 -3.62 17.35 18.22
N ARG A 259 -3.63 17.65 16.92
CA ARG A 259 -4.55 18.62 16.32
C ARG A 259 -5.24 18.07 15.09
N VAL A 260 -6.45 18.51 14.88
CA VAL A 260 -7.16 18.40 13.61
C VAL A 260 -6.90 19.68 12.81
N ILE A 261 -6.51 19.51 11.55
CA ILE A 261 -6.34 20.60 10.59
C ILE A 261 -7.46 20.48 9.56
N ALA A 262 -8.30 21.48 9.46
CA ALA A 262 -9.38 21.55 8.49
C ALA A 262 -9.18 22.75 7.57
N GLY A 263 -9.57 22.64 6.31
CA GLY A 263 -9.55 23.75 5.34
C GLY A 263 -10.50 24.88 5.76
N THR A 264 -10.19 26.11 5.37
CA THR A 264 -11.15 27.23 5.52
C THR A 264 -12.42 26.94 4.73
N GLY A 265 -13.56 27.08 5.39
CA GLY A 265 -14.85 26.77 4.78
C GLY A 265 -15.32 25.33 4.93
N ALA A 266 -14.48 24.42 5.42
CA ALA A 266 -14.91 23.08 5.79
C ALA A 266 -15.94 23.14 6.93
N ILE A 267 -16.99 22.35 6.83
CA ILE A 267 -18.11 22.35 7.78
C ILE A 267 -18.11 21.08 8.64
N GLY A 268 -18.80 21.14 9.78
CA GLY A 268 -19.05 20.00 10.64
C GLY A 268 -17.99 19.77 11.74
N PHE A 269 -16.86 20.51 11.75
CA PHE A 269 -15.78 20.30 12.73
C PHE A 269 -16.07 20.96 14.09
N GLY A 270 -16.64 22.18 14.11
CA GLY A 270 -16.67 22.99 15.34
C GLY A 270 -15.26 23.37 15.81
N ASP A 271 -15.13 23.80 17.08
CA ASP A 271 -13.81 24.12 17.66
C ASP A 271 -13.05 22.88 18.14
N TRP A 272 -13.76 21.78 18.37
CA TRP A 272 -13.25 20.51 18.86
C TRP A 272 -13.88 19.33 18.12
N LEU A 273 -13.06 18.42 17.63
CA LEU A 273 -13.50 17.18 17.04
C LEU A 273 -12.98 15.99 17.88
N SER A 274 -13.89 15.23 18.49
CA SER A 274 -13.54 14.08 19.36
C SER A 274 -12.50 14.41 20.44
N GLY A 275 -12.56 15.63 21.00
CA GLY A 275 -11.65 16.09 22.05
C GLY A 275 -10.31 16.66 21.54
N LEU A 276 -10.10 16.74 20.25
CA LEU A 276 -8.94 17.38 19.62
C LEU A 276 -9.27 18.82 19.21
N GLU A 277 -8.31 19.72 19.42
CA GLU A 277 -8.39 21.08 18.92
C GLU A 277 -8.47 21.09 17.39
N VAL A 278 -9.43 21.81 16.84
CA VAL A 278 -9.54 22.03 15.39
C VAL A 278 -8.89 23.35 15.05
N VAL A 279 -7.85 23.27 14.24
CA VAL A 279 -7.18 24.44 13.67
C VAL A 279 -7.65 24.53 12.22
N TYR A 280 -8.36 25.60 11.89
CA TYR A 280 -8.63 25.88 10.49
C TYR A 280 -7.34 26.39 9.87
N ALA A 281 -6.75 25.59 8.98
CA ALA A 281 -5.71 26.11 8.13
C ALA A 281 -6.32 27.34 7.42
N GLU A 282 -5.74 28.52 7.66
CA GLU A 282 -5.88 29.54 6.64
C GLU A 282 -5.37 28.83 5.37
N MET A 283 -6.30 28.36 4.52
CA MET A 283 -5.90 28.14 3.14
C MET A 283 -5.28 29.46 2.76
N GLU A 284 -3.95 29.50 2.60
CA GLU A 284 -3.44 30.51 1.68
C GLU A 284 -4.41 30.39 0.50
N GLU A 285 -5.29 31.36 0.32
CA GLU A 285 -6.29 31.47 -0.74
C GLU A 285 -5.66 30.77 -1.94
N PRO A 286 -6.32 29.77 -2.59
CA PRO A 286 -5.65 29.10 -3.70
C PRO A 286 -5.10 30.24 -4.52
N PHE A 287 -3.77 30.40 -4.43
CA PHE A 287 -3.08 31.62 -4.83
C PHE A 287 -3.63 31.91 -6.21
N GLN A 288 -4.66 32.78 -6.28
CA GLN A 288 -5.28 33.17 -7.53
C GLN A 288 -4.19 33.96 -8.22
N LEU A 289 -3.29 33.18 -8.84
CA LEU A 289 -2.38 33.71 -9.79
C LEU A 289 -3.26 34.39 -10.83
N GLU A 290 -3.43 35.69 -10.73
CA GLU A 290 -3.92 36.47 -11.87
C GLU A 290 -2.89 36.27 -12.97
N VAL A 291 -3.04 35.16 -13.69
CA VAL A 291 -2.20 34.85 -14.82
C VAL A 291 -2.64 35.76 -15.94
N GLN A 292 -1.84 36.77 -16.21
CA GLN A 292 -2.03 37.60 -17.38
C GLN A 292 -1.47 36.86 -18.60
N ILE A 293 -2.37 36.45 -19.48
CA ILE A 293 -2.01 35.85 -20.75
C ILE A 293 -2.08 36.94 -21.82
N SER A 294 -0.96 37.22 -22.46
CA SER A 294 -0.94 38.11 -23.62
C SER A 294 -0.41 37.35 -24.82
N ARG A 295 -1.14 37.45 -25.94
CA ARG A 295 -0.69 36.92 -27.22
C ARG A 295 0.30 37.92 -27.82
N LEU A 296 1.44 37.41 -28.22
CA LEU A 296 2.47 38.16 -28.91
C LEU A 296 2.38 37.93 -30.44
N GLU A 297 3.18 38.65 -31.24
CA GLU A 297 3.25 38.40 -32.68
C GLU A 297 3.74 36.97 -32.99
N GLY A 298 3.10 36.32 -33.97
CA GLY A 298 3.35 34.93 -34.33
C GLY A 298 2.70 33.93 -33.32
N ASP A 299 3.31 32.74 -33.19
CA ASP A 299 2.83 31.66 -32.30
C ASP A 299 3.41 31.78 -30.88
N HIS A 300 3.50 33.03 -30.38
CA HIS A 300 4.05 33.27 -29.04
C HIS A 300 2.99 33.78 -28.09
N ILE A 301 3.07 33.31 -26.84
CA ILE A 301 2.31 33.82 -25.69
C ILE A 301 3.25 34.27 -24.59
N ALA A 302 2.83 35.26 -23.81
CA ALA A 302 3.49 35.60 -22.57
C ALA A 302 2.53 35.30 -21.39
N LEU A 303 3.03 34.58 -20.41
CA LEU A 303 2.38 34.32 -19.15
C LEU A 303 3.03 35.21 -18.11
N GLY A 304 2.25 36.09 -17.51
CA GLY A 304 2.66 36.94 -16.38
C GLY A 304 1.94 36.45 -15.12
N PHE A 305 2.64 36.25 -14.01
CA PHE A 305 2.04 35.84 -12.76
C PHE A 305 2.85 36.36 -11.56
N PRO A 306 2.19 36.75 -10.47
CA PRO A 306 2.87 37.14 -9.26
C PRO A 306 3.56 35.95 -8.61
N THR A 307 4.66 36.19 -7.92
CA THR A 307 5.38 35.15 -7.19
C THR A 307 5.65 35.60 -5.74
N ALA A 308 5.74 34.63 -4.83
CA ALA A 308 6.19 34.89 -3.46
C ALA A 308 7.68 34.53 -3.33
N ALA A 309 8.43 35.37 -2.62
CA ALA A 309 9.86 35.15 -2.41
C ALA A 309 10.13 33.80 -1.72
N GLY A 310 11.12 33.07 -2.24
CA GLY A 310 11.53 31.76 -1.69
C GLY A 310 10.72 30.56 -2.17
N ASN A 311 9.61 30.76 -2.90
CA ASN A 311 8.87 29.65 -3.51
C ASN A 311 9.42 29.33 -4.90
N THR A 312 9.27 28.07 -5.30
CA THR A 312 9.56 27.64 -6.68
C THR A 312 8.26 27.30 -7.41
N TYR A 313 8.27 27.52 -8.71
CA TYR A 313 7.10 27.33 -9.56
C TYR A 313 7.46 26.50 -10.80
N SER A 314 6.47 25.81 -11.35
CA SER A 314 6.54 25.19 -12.66
C SER A 314 5.34 25.58 -13.53
N ILE A 315 5.55 25.63 -14.84
CA ILE A 315 4.52 25.94 -15.82
C ILE A 315 4.27 24.70 -16.65
N GLN A 316 3.01 24.35 -16.82
CA GLN A 316 2.57 23.24 -17.65
C GLN A 316 1.56 23.72 -18.70
N GLY A 317 1.61 23.12 -19.88
CA GLY A 317 0.66 23.34 -20.97
C GLY A 317 -0.15 22.09 -21.28
N SER A 318 -1.36 22.27 -21.80
CA SER A 318 -2.24 21.18 -22.23
C SER A 318 -3.10 21.62 -23.41
N SER A 319 -3.41 20.67 -24.31
CA SER A 319 -4.36 20.86 -25.40
C SER A 319 -5.78 20.41 -25.07
N ASP A 320 -5.98 19.60 -24.01
CA ASP A 320 -7.23 18.93 -23.69
C ASP A 320 -7.65 19.01 -22.21
N MET A 321 -6.87 19.69 -21.37
CA MET A 321 -7.00 19.75 -19.91
C MET A 321 -6.88 18.40 -19.18
N ARG A 322 -6.50 17.33 -19.88
CA ARG A 322 -6.34 15.99 -19.29
C ARG A 322 -4.89 15.57 -19.19
N SER A 323 -4.11 15.86 -20.21
CA SER A 323 -2.67 15.61 -20.28
C SER A 323 -1.91 16.94 -20.22
N TRP A 324 -0.91 17.02 -19.31
CA TRP A 324 -0.17 18.24 -19.05
C TRP A 324 1.32 18.03 -19.32
N GLU A 325 1.90 18.83 -20.19
CA GLU A 325 3.33 18.82 -20.47
C GLU A 325 4.05 19.90 -19.65
N LEU A 326 5.19 19.53 -19.07
CA LEU A 326 6.03 20.49 -18.36
C LEU A 326 6.73 21.41 -19.34
N LEU A 327 6.43 22.69 -19.31
CA LEU A 327 7.05 23.71 -20.15
C LEU A 327 8.29 24.33 -19.48
N GLU A 328 8.21 24.61 -18.20
CA GLU A 328 9.32 25.16 -17.40
C GLU A 328 9.18 24.76 -15.91
N SER A 329 10.30 24.51 -15.24
CA SER A 329 10.35 24.22 -13.81
C SER A 329 11.48 25.00 -13.12
N GLY A 330 11.45 25.02 -11.78
CA GLY A 330 12.50 25.67 -10.99
C GLY A 330 12.49 27.19 -11.06
N ILE A 331 11.35 27.81 -11.40
CA ILE A 331 11.19 29.26 -11.42
C ILE A 331 11.17 29.73 -9.95
N VAL A 332 12.20 30.46 -9.51
CA VAL A 332 12.29 30.97 -8.15
C VAL A 332 11.54 32.31 -8.05
N GLY A 333 10.60 32.38 -7.13
CA GLY A 333 9.87 33.62 -6.85
C GLY A 333 10.75 34.63 -6.10
N ALA A 334 10.71 35.88 -6.55
CA ALA A 334 11.42 37.02 -5.93
C ALA A 334 10.50 37.96 -5.14
N GLY A 335 9.21 37.68 -5.09
CA GLY A 335 8.20 38.55 -4.49
C GLY A 335 7.53 39.49 -5.49
N ASP A 336 8.01 39.52 -6.73
CA ASP A 336 7.47 40.32 -7.83
C ASP A 336 6.80 39.44 -8.87
N ALA A 337 6.06 40.07 -9.82
CA ALA A 337 5.48 39.35 -10.94
C ALA A 337 6.58 38.89 -11.92
N ILE A 338 6.53 37.62 -12.29
CA ILE A 338 7.41 37.02 -13.30
C ILE A 338 6.65 36.94 -14.63
N ARG A 339 7.34 37.20 -15.71
CA ARG A 339 6.83 37.02 -17.08
C ARG A 339 7.67 35.98 -17.81
N ARG A 340 7.00 35.04 -18.46
CA ARG A 340 7.62 34.01 -19.31
C ARG A 340 6.97 33.98 -20.68
N THR A 341 7.77 33.79 -21.70
CA THR A 341 7.31 33.72 -23.09
C THR A 341 7.52 32.31 -23.63
N PHE A 342 6.49 31.74 -24.22
CA PHE A 342 6.50 30.41 -24.80
C PHE A 342 6.07 30.48 -26.28
N THR A 343 6.65 29.62 -27.10
CA THR A 343 6.17 29.38 -28.46
C THR A 343 5.12 28.28 -28.38
N ILE A 344 3.89 28.57 -28.78
CA ILE A 344 2.81 27.58 -28.83
C ILE A 344 2.79 26.99 -30.24
N ASN A 345 3.05 25.69 -30.36
CA ASN A 345 3.01 24.99 -31.66
C ASN A 345 1.56 24.65 -32.10
N GLY A 346 0.61 25.51 -31.74
CA GLY A 346 -0.78 25.44 -32.16
C GLY A 346 -1.63 24.35 -31.48
N ARG A 347 -1.10 23.67 -30.46
CA ARG A 347 -1.81 22.62 -29.76
C ARG A 347 -2.14 22.95 -28.31
N GLU A 348 -1.32 23.76 -27.63
CA GLU A 348 -1.56 24.11 -26.22
C GLU A 348 -2.56 25.26 -26.14
N SER A 349 -3.73 25.03 -25.56
CA SER A 349 -4.78 26.03 -25.34
C SER A 349 -4.98 26.37 -23.87
N PHE A 350 -4.40 25.56 -22.97
CA PHE A 350 -4.54 25.67 -21.52
C PHE A 350 -3.18 25.68 -20.85
N PHE A 351 -3.05 26.48 -19.82
CA PHE A 351 -1.81 26.60 -19.03
C PHE A 351 -2.17 26.55 -17.54
N ARG A 352 -1.32 25.89 -16.77
CA ARG A 352 -1.37 25.94 -15.32
C ARG A 352 0.00 26.22 -14.73
N ILE A 353 -0.01 26.90 -13.61
CA ILE A 353 1.20 27.21 -12.85
C ILE A 353 1.08 26.46 -11.52
N LEU A 354 2.07 25.65 -11.24
CA LEU A 354 2.14 24.88 -10.00
C LEU A 354 3.19 25.54 -9.11
N LYS A 355 2.82 25.81 -7.86
CA LYS A 355 3.77 26.14 -6.82
C LYS A 355 4.37 24.81 -6.36
N ASN A 356 5.66 24.62 -6.56
CA ASN A 356 6.33 23.43 -6.07
C ASN A 356 6.44 23.53 -4.55
N GLY A 357 5.81 22.63 -3.84
CA GLY A 357 5.85 22.55 -2.39
C GLY A 357 7.28 22.38 -1.91
N LEU A 358 7.56 22.89 -0.75
CA LEU A 358 8.76 22.56 0.01
C LEU A 358 8.72 21.04 0.29
N ASP A 359 9.46 20.26 -0.51
CA ASP A 359 10.01 19.01 -0.03
C ASP A 359 10.98 19.35 1.11
N LYS A 360 10.48 19.25 2.34
CA LYS A 360 11.29 19.09 3.55
C LYS A 360 10.46 18.34 4.58
#